data_35586900e7d1abff51e554871b22e036
#
_entry.id   35586900e7d1abff51e554871b22e036
#
_cell.length_a   1.000
_cell.length_b   1.000
_cell.length_c   1.000
_cell.angle_alpha   90.00
_cell.angle_beta   90.00
_cell.angle_gamma   90.00
#
_symmetry.space_group_name_H-M   'P 1'
#
loop_
_entity.id
_entity.type
_entity.pdbx_description
1 polymer ?
#
loop_
_entity_poly.entity_id
_entity_poly.type
_entity_poly.pdbx_seq_one_letter_code
_entity_poly.pdbx_strand_id
1 'polypeptide(L)'
;MRSCAPRSSIRLFQGNSLPWGGLMPKGDEVMEVRKLKTVIAGCGKIFPMHAVPVSRDPHAVLTAVCDVKPERAGAAAERFGCRAYTDFEVMLEQEKPDVVHICTPHYLHAPLACLAMERGCHVLTEKPMAIALADARRMLDTAAATGRTLGVIFQNRYNAGSQLIRRCLDNGDLGEVRAARVLLTWDRSPEYYSQSDWKGTWDKEGGGVIIDQAIHTLDLMRWFIGRPVTGVQASLANRTHPDIPVEDTAEGRVEFEGGAYGAFYVMNHYCT
;
A
#
# COMPACT_ATOMS: atom_id res chain seq x y z
N MET A 1 29.73 13.02 27.16
CA MET A 1 29.55 11.59 26.91
C MET A 1 28.07 11.27 27.10
N ARG A 2 27.30 11.15 26.03
CA ARG A 2 25.91 10.65 26.07
C ARG A 2 25.86 9.47 25.11
N SER A 3 25.56 8.29 25.65
CA SER A 3 25.50 7.02 24.97
C SER A 3 24.37 7.02 23.95
N CYS A 4 24.71 6.71 22.71
CA CYS A 4 23.79 6.51 21.60
C CYS A 4 23.23 5.09 21.72
N ALA A 5 21.93 4.96 21.95
CA ALA A 5 21.23 3.68 21.88
C ALA A 5 21.19 3.13 20.44
N PRO A 6 21.21 1.81 20.22
CA PRO A 6 21.28 1.23 18.88
C PRO A 6 19.97 1.54 18.11
N ARG A 7 20.10 2.10 16.92
CA ARG A 7 19.01 2.26 15.96
C ARG A 7 18.55 0.87 15.52
N SER A 8 17.31 0.52 15.87
CA SER A 8 16.63 -0.64 15.31
C SER A 8 16.58 -0.48 13.79
N SER A 9 17.29 -1.32 13.07
CA SER A 9 17.26 -1.35 11.60
C SER A 9 15.91 -1.92 11.15
N ILE A 10 14.98 -1.04 10.79
CA ILE A 10 13.78 -1.41 10.06
C ILE A 10 14.26 -1.89 8.68
N ARG A 11 14.22 -3.20 8.46
CA ARG A 11 14.42 -3.78 7.13
C ARG A 11 13.18 -3.47 6.28
N LEU A 12 13.22 -2.36 5.57
CA LEU A 12 12.40 -2.22 4.38
C LEU A 12 12.83 -3.32 3.42
N PHE A 13 11.89 -4.17 3.02
CA PHE A 13 12.14 -5.16 1.98
C PHE A 13 12.48 -4.42 0.69
N GLN A 14 13.77 -4.13 0.49
CA GLN A 14 14.32 -3.86 -0.83
C GLN A 14 14.40 -5.24 -1.49
N GLY A 15 13.63 -5.42 -2.56
CA GLY A 15 13.63 -6.67 -3.31
C GLY A 15 15.00 -6.95 -3.91
N ASN A 16 15.87 -7.54 -3.13
CA ASN A 16 17.04 -8.24 -3.63
C ASN A 16 16.60 -9.66 -3.97
N SER A 17 16.85 -10.06 -5.19
CA SER A 17 16.75 -11.43 -5.66
C SER A 17 17.29 -12.39 -4.61
N LEU A 18 16.43 -13.25 -4.07
CA LEU A 18 16.86 -14.40 -3.29
C LEU A 18 17.72 -15.29 -4.21
N PRO A 19 18.93 -15.69 -3.80
CA PRO A 19 19.73 -16.65 -4.56
C PRO A 19 19.09 -18.03 -4.39
N TRP A 20 18.25 -18.43 -5.31
CA TRP A 20 17.79 -19.81 -5.44
C TRP A 20 18.88 -20.65 -6.13
N GLY A 21 19.94 -20.92 -5.39
CA GLY A 21 21.04 -21.81 -5.77
C GLY A 21 21.44 -22.69 -4.59
N GLY A 22 20.48 -23.39 -4.00
CA GLY A 22 20.72 -24.43 -3.01
C GLY A 22 20.36 -25.79 -3.58
N LEU A 23 21.28 -26.76 -3.51
CA LEU A 23 21.09 -28.14 -3.92
C LEU A 23 19.74 -28.69 -3.47
N MET A 24 18.93 -29.18 -4.41
CA MET A 24 17.77 -30.02 -4.11
C MET A 24 18.24 -31.29 -3.41
N PRO A 25 17.70 -31.62 -2.23
CA PRO A 25 17.89 -32.96 -1.69
C PRO A 25 17.20 -33.98 -2.60
N LYS A 26 17.93 -35.00 -3.03
CA LYS A 26 17.37 -36.15 -3.71
C LYS A 26 16.62 -37.01 -2.70
N GLY A 27 15.30 -36.97 -2.78
CA GLY A 27 14.41 -37.79 -1.97
C GLY A 27 12.97 -37.36 -2.20
N ASP A 28 12.13 -38.25 -2.68
CA ASP A 28 10.71 -38.05 -3.05
C ASP A 28 9.77 -37.88 -1.83
N GLU A 29 10.12 -37.03 -0.89
CA GLU A 29 9.14 -36.49 0.05
C GLU A 29 8.79 -35.07 -0.43
N VAL A 30 7.73 -34.95 -1.20
CA VAL A 30 7.05 -33.68 -1.44
C VAL A 30 6.52 -33.21 -0.09
N MET A 31 7.31 -32.44 0.65
CA MET A 31 6.80 -31.74 1.82
C MET A 31 5.66 -30.87 1.34
N GLU A 32 4.44 -31.24 1.70
CA GLU A 32 3.24 -30.45 1.44
C GLU A 32 3.40 -29.08 2.13
N VAL A 33 3.79 -28.08 1.34
CA VAL A 33 3.98 -26.72 1.87
C VAL A 33 2.62 -26.23 2.34
N ARG A 34 2.46 -26.04 3.65
CA ARG A 34 1.23 -25.50 4.23
C ARG A 34 0.89 -24.17 3.55
N LYS A 35 -0.30 -24.07 2.98
CA LYS A 35 -0.80 -22.83 2.40
C LYS A 35 -1.09 -21.81 3.50
N LEU A 36 -0.73 -20.54 3.25
CA LEU A 36 -1.06 -19.42 4.11
C LEU A 36 -2.56 -19.14 4.06
N LYS A 37 -3.23 -19.20 5.20
CA LYS A 37 -4.62 -18.77 5.31
C LYS A 37 -4.69 -17.25 5.15
N THR A 38 -5.36 -16.80 4.11
CA THR A 38 -5.49 -15.38 3.77
C THR A 38 -6.94 -14.96 3.88
N VAL A 39 -7.18 -13.81 4.47
CA VAL A 39 -8.50 -13.15 4.50
C VAL A 39 -8.38 -11.74 3.93
N ILE A 40 -9.50 -11.21 3.41
CA ILE A 40 -9.55 -9.86 2.84
C ILE A 40 -10.65 -9.06 3.54
N ALA A 41 -10.29 -7.90 4.07
CA ALA A 41 -11.21 -6.90 4.61
C ALA A 41 -11.46 -5.80 3.57
N GLY A 42 -12.72 -5.59 3.22
CA GLY A 42 -13.19 -4.70 2.15
C GLY A 42 -13.40 -5.42 0.84
N CYS A 43 -14.67 -5.57 0.44
CA CYS A 43 -15.11 -6.20 -0.82
C CYS A 43 -15.53 -5.14 -1.87
N GLY A 44 -14.85 -3.98 -1.85
CA GLY A 44 -15.10 -2.87 -2.75
C GLY A 44 -14.43 -3.01 -4.12
N LYS A 45 -14.21 -1.86 -4.77
CA LYS A 45 -13.70 -1.80 -6.16
C LYS A 45 -12.33 -2.45 -6.34
N ILE A 46 -11.43 -2.34 -5.33
CA ILE A 46 -10.06 -2.88 -5.43
C ILE A 46 -9.98 -4.37 -5.05
N PHE A 47 -10.99 -4.91 -4.37
CA PHE A 47 -11.02 -6.28 -3.89
C PHE A 47 -10.62 -7.34 -4.94
N PRO A 48 -11.09 -7.32 -6.20
CA PRO A 48 -10.71 -8.34 -7.19
C PRO A 48 -9.21 -8.35 -7.49
N MET A 49 -8.52 -7.22 -7.35
CA MET A 49 -7.07 -7.12 -7.57
C MET A 49 -6.26 -7.87 -6.49
N HIS A 50 -6.86 -8.13 -5.33
CA HIS A 50 -6.31 -8.93 -4.26
C HIS A 50 -6.79 -10.38 -4.32
N ALA A 51 -8.10 -10.58 -4.44
CA ALA A 51 -8.71 -11.90 -4.35
C ALA A 51 -8.28 -12.83 -5.50
N VAL A 52 -8.19 -12.32 -6.73
CA VAL A 52 -7.78 -13.13 -7.89
C VAL A 52 -6.35 -13.64 -7.76
N PRO A 53 -5.31 -12.82 -7.45
CA PRO A 53 -3.98 -13.34 -7.22
C PRO A 53 -3.93 -14.36 -6.08
N VAL A 54 -4.53 -14.06 -4.92
CA VAL A 54 -4.56 -14.99 -3.77
C VAL A 54 -5.19 -16.34 -4.14
N SER A 55 -6.29 -16.33 -4.88
CA SER A 55 -6.97 -17.57 -5.29
C SER A 55 -6.16 -18.44 -6.29
N ARG A 56 -5.18 -17.85 -6.96
CA ARG A 56 -4.31 -18.53 -7.93
C ARG A 56 -2.95 -18.90 -7.38
N ASP A 57 -2.57 -18.36 -6.23
CA ASP A 57 -1.27 -18.63 -5.62
C ASP A 57 -1.25 -20.05 -5.02
N PRO A 58 -0.29 -20.90 -5.38
CA PRO A 58 -0.18 -22.25 -4.82
C PRO A 58 0.16 -22.26 -3.32
N HIS A 59 0.70 -21.15 -2.79
CA HIS A 59 1.11 -21.03 -1.38
C HIS A 59 0.06 -20.33 -0.49
N ALA A 60 -1.06 -19.87 -1.06
CA ALA A 60 -2.11 -19.18 -0.32
C ALA A 60 -3.48 -19.85 -0.50
N VAL A 61 -4.38 -19.59 0.43
CA VAL A 61 -5.80 -19.95 0.33
C VAL A 61 -6.64 -18.82 0.90
N LEU A 62 -7.58 -18.32 0.10
CA LEU A 62 -8.58 -17.33 0.56
C LEU A 62 -9.64 -18.05 1.38
N THR A 63 -9.62 -17.87 2.70
CA THR A 63 -10.55 -18.58 3.62
C THR A 63 -11.80 -17.76 3.93
N ALA A 64 -11.67 -16.43 3.94
CA ALA A 64 -12.81 -15.56 4.22
C ALA A 64 -12.63 -14.14 3.67
N VAL A 65 -13.78 -13.45 3.57
CA VAL A 65 -13.88 -12.03 3.23
C VAL A 65 -14.76 -11.31 4.23
N CYS A 66 -14.51 -10.04 4.47
CA CYS A 66 -15.29 -9.19 5.37
C CYS A 66 -15.64 -7.86 4.69
N ASP A 67 -16.90 -7.46 4.75
CA ASP A 67 -17.37 -6.12 4.37
C ASP A 67 -18.54 -5.74 5.26
N VAL A 68 -18.62 -4.50 5.72
CA VAL A 68 -19.74 -3.99 6.52
C VAL A 68 -21.08 -4.06 5.78
N LYS A 69 -21.04 -4.18 4.46
CA LYS A 69 -22.21 -4.40 3.59
C LYS A 69 -22.39 -5.91 3.33
N PRO A 70 -23.39 -6.57 3.95
CA PRO A 70 -23.56 -8.02 3.85
C PRO A 70 -23.66 -8.54 2.40
N GLU A 71 -24.31 -7.76 1.53
CA GLU A 71 -24.45 -8.09 0.11
C GLU A 71 -23.11 -8.15 -0.63
N ARG A 72 -22.15 -7.29 -0.26
CA ARG A 72 -20.80 -7.32 -0.85
C ARG A 72 -19.99 -8.50 -0.36
N ALA A 73 -20.04 -8.74 0.96
CA ALA A 73 -19.38 -9.90 1.55
C ALA A 73 -19.91 -11.21 1.00
N GLY A 74 -21.24 -11.35 0.89
CA GLY A 74 -21.90 -12.54 0.34
C GLY A 74 -21.55 -12.80 -1.12
N ALA A 75 -21.64 -11.80 -1.98
CA ALA A 75 -21.29 -11.93 -3.40
C ALA A 75 -19.79 -12.26 -3.61
N ALA A 76 -18.90 -11.68 -2.80
CA ALA A 76 -17.49 -11.99 -2.84
C ALA A 76 -17.22 -13.44 -2.37
N ALA A 77 -17.83 -13.87 -1.29
CA ALA A 77 -17.68 -15.21 -0.75
C ALA A 77 -18.18 -16.28 -1.72
N GLU A 78 -19.34 -16.09 -2.35
CA GLU A 78 -19.87 -16.97 -3.38
C GLU A 78 -18.92 -17.10 -4.56
N ARG A 79 -18.41 -15.96 -5.06
CA ARG A 79 -17.51 -15.94 -6.21
C ARG A 79 -16.19 -16.68 -5.99
N PHE A 80 -15.65 -16.64 -4.77
CA PHE A 80 -14.34 -17.21 -4.46
C PHE A 80 -14.40 -18.49 -3.62
N GLY A 81 -15.59 -18.98 -3.26
CA GLY A 81 -15.77 -20.20 -2.48
C GLY A 81 -15.23 -20.12 -1.06
N CYS A 82 -15.42 -18.97 -0.39
CA CYS A 82 -14.90 -18.73 0.95
C CYS A 82 -16.03 -18.25 1.90
N ARG A 83 -15.70 -18.00 3.18
CA ARG A 83 -16.68 -17.53 4.16
C ARG A 83 -16.88 -16.02 4.10
N ALA A 84 -18.10 -15.55 4.40
CA ALA A 84 -18.46 -14.15 4.47
C ALA A 84 -18.62 -13.69 5.91
N TYR A 85 -18.11 -12.51 6.23
CA TYR A 85 -18.24 -11.85 7.52
C TYR A 85 -18.63 -10.39 7.34
N THR A 86 -19.34 -9.83 8.31
CA THR A 86 -19.64 -8.39 8.40
C THR A 86 -18.92 -7.72 9.56
N ASP A 87 -18.29 -8.49 10.42
CA ASP A 87 -17.49 -8.04 11.55
C ASP A 87 -16.06 -8.54 11.40
N PHE A 88 -15.11 -7.62 11.45
CA PHE A 88 -13.70 -7.91 11.22
C PHE A 88 -13.05 -8.68 12.37
N GLU A 89 -13.41 -8.35 13.62
CA GLU A 89 -12.85 -9.03 14.80
C GLU A 89 -13.34 -10.47 14.87
N VAL A 90 -14.63 -10.68 14.62
CA VAL A 90 -15.24 -12.02 14.55
C VAL A 90 -14.55 -12.86 13.46
N MET A 91 -14.27 -12.26 12.29
CA MET A 91 -13.53 -12.96 11.24
C MET A 91 -12.14 -13.37 11.71
N LEU A 92 -11.39 -12.49 12.36
CA LEU A 92 -10.03 -12.80 12.85
C LEU A 92 -10.06 -13.94 13.89
N GLU A 93 -11.02 -13.91 14.80
CA GLU A 93 -11.16 -14.91 15.88
C GLU A 93 -11.52 -16.29 15.34
N GLN A 94 -12.41 -16.36 14.37
CA GLN A 94 -12.89 -17.64 13.81
C GLN A 94 -11.92 -18.23 12.79
N GLU A 95 -11.33 -17.39 11.91
CA GLU A 95 -10.46 -17.84 10.84
C GLU A 95 -9.03 -18.10 11.31
N LYS A 96 -8.54 -17.31 12.26
CA LYS A 96 -7.14 -17.28 12.70
C LYS A 96 -6.20 -17.27 11.49
N PRO A 97 -6.28 -16.23 10.65
CA PRO A 97 -5.53 -16.17 9.39
C PRO A 97 -4.05 -15.94 9.63
N ASP A 98 -3.23 -16.37 8.69
CA ASP A 98 -1.81 -16.03 8.64
C ASP A 98 -1.60 -14.62 8.09
N VAL A 99 -2.42 -14.22 7.10
CA VAL A 99 -2.31 -12.95 6.38
C VAL A 99 -3.66 -12.28 6.24
N VAL A 100 -3.69 -10.99 6.47
CA VAL A 100 -4.86 -10.13 6.23
C VAL A 100 -4.53 -9.13 5.13
N HIS A 101 -5.35 -9.09 4.06
CA HIS A 101 -5.33 -7.99 3.11
C HIS A 101 -6.37 -6.95 3.51
N ILE A 102 -5.97 -5.66 3.53
CA ILE A 102 -6.85 -4.55 3.88
C ILE A 102 -7.13 -3.73 2.62
N CYS A 103 -8.38 -3.76 2.18
CA CYS A 103 -8.91 -3.13 0.96
C CYS A 103 -10.06 -2.16 1.28
N THR A 104 -10.07 -1.62 2.48
CA THR A 104 -11.09 -0.73 3.03
C THR A 104 -10.84 0.74 2.62
N PRO A 105 -11.72 1.70 2.98
CA PRO A 105 -11.40 3.12 2.94
C PRO A 105 -10.16 3.49 3.74
N HIS A 106 -9.47 4.56 3.32
CA HIS A 106 -8.14 4.93 3.80
C HIS A 106 -8.04 5.09 5.33
N TYR A 107 -9.01 5.72 5.97
CA TYR A 107 -9.02 5.95 7.44
C TYR A 107 -9.08 4.65 8.26
N LEU A 108 -9.50 3.55 7.65
CA LEU A 108 -9.60 2.25 8.31
C LEU A 108 -8.31 1.41 8.18
N HIS A 109 -7.36 1.81 7.33
CA HIS A 109 -6.14 1.03 7.14
C HIS A 109 -5.37 0.82 8.43
N ALA A 110 -5.09 1.90 9.16
CA ALA A 110 -4.29 1.83 10.38
C ALA A 110 -4.98 1.07 11.54
N PRO A 111 -6.24 1.34 11.92
CA PRO A 111 -6.87 0.61 13.00
C PRO A 111 -7.00 -0.87 12.70
N LEU A 112 -7.40 -1.26 11.47
CA LEU A 112 -7.53 -2.66 11.11
C LEU A 112 -6.19 -3.39 11.02
N ALA A 113 -5.14 -2.72 10.51
CA ALA A 113 -3.80 -3.29 10.44
C ALA A 113 -3.21 -3.55 11.83
N CYS A 114 -3.31 -2.59 12.75
CA CYS A 114 -2.85 -2.76 14.12
C CYS A 114 -3.58 -3.91 14.80
N LEU A 115 -4.91 -3.95 14.72
CA LEU A 115 -5.71 -5.02 15.31
C LEU A 115 -5.33 -6.40 14.74
N ALA A 116 -5.16 -6.51 13.42
CA ALA A 116 -4.76 -7.78 12.79
C ALA A 116 -3.36 -8.24 13.27
N MET A 117 -2.39 -7.32 13.36
CA MET A 117 -1.04 -7.66 13.85
C MET A 117 -1.04 -8.05 15.33
N GLU A 118 -1.82 -7.39 16.18
CA GLU A 118 -2.01 -7.73 17.59
C GLU A 118 -2.66 -9.11 17.77
N ARG A 119 -3.49 -9.55 16.81
CA ARG A 119 -4.08 -10.91 16.74
C ARG A 119 -3.16 -11.93 16.07
N GLY A 120 -1.91 -11.55 15.78
CA GLY A 120 -0.86 -12.45 15.28
C GLY A 120 -0.82 -12.63 13.76
N CYS A 121 -1.52 -11.80 12.98
CA CYS A 121 -1.54 -11.88 11.54
C CYS A 121 -0.46 -10.99 10.89
N HIS A 122 0.08 -11.41 9.75
CA HIS A 122 0.78 -10.51 8.84
C HIS A 122 -0.23 -9.68 8.06
N VAL A 123 0.14 -8.47 7.68
CA VAL A 123 -0.76 -7.52 7.01
C VAL A 123 -0.20 -7.05 5.69
N LEU A 124 -1.05 -7.03 4.66
CA LEU A 124 -0.83 -6.34 3.41
C LEU A 124 -1.98 -5.33 3.21
N THR A 125 -1.69 -4.03 3.36
CA THR A 125 -2.70 -2.98 3.21
C THR A 125 -2.58 -2.27 1.86
N GLU A 126 -3.71 -1.81 1.35
CA GLU A 126 -3.74 -0.85 0.25
C GLU A 126 -3.07 0.48 0.65
N LYS A 127 -2.67 1.22 -0.38
CA LYS A 127 -2.22 2.60 -0.23
C LYS A 127 -3.43 3.55 0.04
N PRO A 128 -3.22 4.66 0.74
CA PRO A 128 -2.04 5.04 1.50
C PRO A 128 -1.88 4.16 2.74
N MET A 129 -0.69 4.12 3.31
CA MET A 129 -0.46 3.40 4.58
C MET A 129 -1.43 3.85 5.66
N ALA A 130 -1.59 5.16 5.80
CA ALA A 130 -2.54 5.83 6.71
C ALA A 130 -2.82 7.25 6.22
N ILE A 131 -3.86 7.89 6.75
CA ILE A 131 -4.19 9.29 6.46
C ILE A 131 -3.50 10.29 7.40
N ALA A 132 -2.92 9.82 8.51
CA ALA A 132 -2.19 10.63 9.46
C ALA A 132 -0.82 10.02 9.79
N LEU A 133 0.18 10.87 9.99
CA LEU A 133 1.54 10.42 10.33
C LEU A 133 1.60 9.65 11.66
N ALA A 134 0.79 10.06 12.65
CA ALA A 134 0.70 9.37 13.93
C ALA A 134 0.20 7.92 13.76
N ASP A 135 -0.79 7.71 12.90
CA ASP A 135 -1.33 6.39 12.59
C ASP A 135 -0.31 5.53 11.83
N ALA A 136 0.41 6.09 10.86
CA ALA A 136 1.48 5.38 10.18
C ALA A 136 2.58 4.93 11.14
N ARG A 137 2.97 5.78 12.10
CA ARG A 137 3.92 5.42 13.16
C ARG A 137 3.39 4.30 14.04
N ARG A 138 2.12 4.40 14.48
CA ARG A 138 1.47 3.34 15.26
C ARG A 138 1.51 1.99 14.54
N MET A 139 1.24 1.95 13.23
CA MET A 139 1.35 0.72 12.44
C MET A 139 2.76 0.13 12.46
N LEU A 140 3.79 0.97 12.32
CA LEU A 140 5.19 0.53 12.37
C LEU A 140 5.58 0.01 13.76
N ASP A 141 5.18 0.72 14.81
CA ASP A 141 5.44 0.35 16.20
C ASP A 141 4.73 -0.98 16.54
N THR A 142 3.49 -1.15 16.11
CA THR A 142 2.73 -2.41 16.29
C THR A 142 3.39 -3.57 15.54
N ALA A 143 3.84 -3.35 14.30
CA ALA A 143 4.56 -4.39 13.54
C ALA A 143 5.84 -4.80 14.25
N ALA A 144 6.61 -3.84 14.78
CA ALA A 144 7.82 -4.11 15.54
C ALA A 144 7.54 -4.85 16.86
N ALA A 145 6.54 -4.44 17.62
CA ALA A 145 6.17 -5.02 18.91
C ALA A 145 5.63 -6.46 18.77
N THR A 146 4.87 -6.74 17.72
CA THR A 146 4.27 -8.05 17.48
C THR A 146 5.16 -9.00 16.67
N GLY A 147 6.23 -8.49 16.04
CA GLY A 147 7.07 -9.26 15.12
C GLY A 147 6.34 -9.65 13.83
N ARG A 148 5.25 -8.95 13.47
CA ARG A 148 4.48 -9.22 12.26
C ARG A 148 4.98 -8.38 11.09
N THR A 149 4.83 -8.92 9.89
CA THR A 149 5.17 -8.19 8.67
C THR A 149 4.03 -7.27 8.30
N LEU A 150 4.34 -6.01 8.04
CA LEU A 150 3.44 -5.02 7.47
C LEU A 150 3.93 -4.66 6.07
N GLY A 151 3.12 -4.94 5.06
CA GLY A 151 3.31 -4.51 3.68
C GLY A 151 2.31 -3.44 3.28
N VAL A 152 2.75 -2.48 2.46
CA VAL A 152 1.88 -1.47 1.83
C VAL A 152 2.01 -1.59 0.32
N ILE A 153 0.87 -1.60 -0.38
CA ILE A 153 0.85 -1.82 -1.83
C ILE A 153 1.25 -0.54 -2.57
N PHE A 154 2.39 -0.64 -3.27
CA PHE A 154 2.85 0.30 -4.29
C PHE A 154 3.14 -0.47 -5.58
N GLN A 155 2.08 -0.94 -6.23
CA GLN A 155 2.16 -1.87 -7.36
C GLN A 155 2.97 -1.33 -8.54
N ASN A 156 3.06 -0.01 -8.71
CA ASN A 156 3.82 0.60 -9.81
C ASN A 156 5.33 0.29 -9.73
N ARG A 157 5.86 -0.06 -8.57
CA ARG A 157 7.23 -0.54 -8.42
C ARG A 157 7.48 -1.88 -9.14
N TYR A 158 6.42 -2.68 -9.36
CA TYR A 158 6.50 -4.00 -9.99
C TYR A 158 6.25 -3.98 -11.51
N ASN A 159 5.94 -2.82 -12.09
CA ASN A 159 5.87 -2.67 -13.54
C ASN A 159 7.23 -2.96 -14.17
N ALA A 160 7.25 -3.63 -15.33
CA ALA A 160 8.47 -4.05 -16.00
C ALA A 160 9.47 -2.89 -16.23
N GLY A 161 8.96 -1.72 -16.65
CA GLY A 161 9.77 -0.50 -16.82
C GLY A 161 10.36 0.00 -15.50
N SER A 162 9.57 0.03 -14.43
CA SER A 162 10.03 0.43 -13.09
C SER A 162 11.13 -0.48 -12.56
N GLN A 163 10.95 -1.79 -12.75
CA GLN A 163 11.94 -2.80 -12.37
C GLN A 163 13.24 -2.70 -13.20
N LEU A 164 13.11 -2.40 -14.49
CA LEU A 164 14.28 -2.18 -15.35
C LEU A 164 15.10 -0.97 -14.88
N ILE A 165 14.43 0.19 -14.69
CA ILE A 165 15.07 1.41 -14.19
C ILE A 165 15.76 1.13 -12.84
N ARG A 166 15.09 0.45 -11.92
CA ARG A 166 15.66 0.13 -10.61
C ARG A 166 16.91 -0.73 -10.73
N ARG A 167 16.90 -1.78 -11.56
CA ARG A 167 18.09 -2.62 -11.81
C ARG A 167 19.26 -1.82 -12.40
N CYS A 168 19.00 -0.96 -13.40
CA CYS A 168 20.05 -0.11 -13.98
C CYS A 168 20.64 0.86 -12.95
N LEU A 169 19.81 1.39 -12.04
CA LEU A 169 20.29 2.25 -10.94
C LEU A 169 21.12 1.45 -9.93
N ASP A 170 20.66 0.25 -9.54
CA ASP A 170 21.36 -0.61 -8.59
C ASP A 170 22.71 -1.11 -9.12
N ASN A 171 22.80 -1.37 -10.44
CA ASN A 171 24.04 -1.76 -11.12
C ASN A 171 25.00 -0.57 -11.35
N GLY A 172 24.53 0.68 -11.19
CA GLY A 172 25.31 1.87 -11.49
C GLY A 172 25.31 2.29 -12.97
N ASP A 173 24.56 1.61 -13.83
CA ASP A 173 24.51 1.87 -15.28
C ASP A 173 24.06 3.29 -15.64
N LEU A 174 23.19 3.88 -14.79
CA LEU A 174 22.66 5.23 -14.95
C LEU A 174 23.39 6.29 -14.10
N GLY A 175 24.36 5.86 -13.29
CA GLY A 175 25.02 6.73 -12.35
C GLY A 175 24.06 7.25 -11.26
N GLU A 176 24.40 8.40 -10.69
CA GLU A 176 23.67 9.01 -9.58
C GLU A 176 22.48 9.84 -10.07
N VAL A 177 21.30 9.59 -9.52
CA VAL A 177 20.11 10.40 -9.82
C VAL A 177 20.26 11.79 -9.21
N ARG A 178 20.31 12.82 -10.04
CA ARG A 178 20.45 14.23 -9.63
C ARG A 178 19.09 14.91 -9.46
N ALA A 179 18.14 14.56 -10.31
CA ALA A 179 16.80 15.13 -10.30
C ALA A 179 15.76 14.16 -10.85
N ALA A 180 14.51 14.37 -10.46
CA ALA A 180 13.38 13.69 -11.03
C ALA A 180 12.21 14.67 -11.25
N ARG A 181 11.36 14.38 -12.24
CA ARG A 181 10.15 15.14 -12.50
C ARG A 181 8.95 14.22 -12.53
N VAL A 182 7.89 14.61 -11.82
CA VAL A 182 6.59 13.92 -11.81
C VAL A 182 5.56 14.78 -12.49
N LEU A 183 4.86 14.21 -13.46
CA LEU A 183 3.65 14.77 -14.06
C LEU A 183 2.55 13.71 -13.94
N LEU A 184 1.41 14.10 -13.36
CA LEU A 184 0.21 13.29 -13.33
C LEU A 184 -0.96 14.16 -13.76
N THR A 185 -1.56 13.81 -14.89
CA THR A 185 -2.68 14.52 -15.48
C THR A 185 -3.80 13.51 -15.72
N TRP A 186 -4.51 13.19 -14.66
CA TRP A 186 -5.64 12.28 -14.69
C TRP A 186 -6.95 13.05 -14.75
N ASP A 187 -8.05 12.33 -14.97
CA ASP A 187 -9.38 12.85 -14.90
C ASP A 187 -10.20 12.06 -13.87
N ARG A 188 -10.93 12.79 -13.03
CA ARG A 188 -11.91 12.27 -12.08
C ARG A 188 -13.16 13.13 -12.16
N SER A 189 -14.24 12.53 -12.61
CA SER A 189 -15.51 13.24 -12.66
C SER A 189 -16.08 13.47 -11.25
N PRO A 190 -17.03 14.39 -11.07
CA PRO A 190 -17.74 14.59 -9.81
C PRO A 190 -18.36 13.29 -9.27
N GLU A 191 -18.81 12.38 -10.14
CA GLU A 191 -19.38 11.09 -9.75
C GLU A 191 -18.36 10.18 -9.06
N TYR A 192 -17.07 10.30 -9.39
CA TYR A 192 -16.01 9.54 -8.70
C TYR A 192 -16.02 9.79 -7.19
N TYR A 193 -16.32 11.02 -6.79
CA TYR A 193 -16.39 11.43 -5.39
C TYR A 193 -17.77 11.14 -4.79
N SER A 194 -18.86 11.47 -5.49
CA SER A 194 -20.23 11.33 -4.97
C SER A 194 -20.71 9.89 -4.78
N GLN A 195 -20.08 8.90 -5.44
CA GLN A 195 -20.39 7.49 -5.25
C GLN A 195 -19.85 6.89 -3.94
N SER A 196 -19.18 7.69 -3.12
CA SER A 196 -18.47 7.24 -1.92
C SER A 196 -18.67 8.24 -0.79
N ASP A 197 -18.88 7.78 0.40
CA ASP A 197 -19.06 8.57 1.62
C ASP A 197 -17.75 8.94 2.33
N TRP A 198 -16.62 8.59 1.73
CA TRP A 198 -15.29 8.83 2.30
C TRP A 198 -14.34 9.55 1.37
N LYS A 199 -14.53 9.46 0.04
CA LYS A 199 -13.69 10.15 -0.94
C LYS A 199 -13.93 11.66 -0.92
N GLY A 200 -12.89 12.43 -1.27
CA GLY A 200 -12.95 13.88 -1.28
C GLY A 200 -12.99 14.52 0.12
N THR A 201 -12.60 13.82 1.18
CA THR A 201 -12.67 14.31 2.56
C THR A 201 -11.32 14.23 3.28
N TRP A 202 -11.03 15.21 4.13
CA TRP A 202 -9.79 15.22 4.92
C TRP A 202 -9.77 14.15 6.02
N ASP A 203 -10.92 13.87 6.62
CA ASP A 203 -11.06 12.97 7.76
C ASP A 203 -11.10 11.48 7.40
N LYS A 204 -11.48 11.16 6.17
CA LYS A 204 -11.62 9.75 5.74
C LYS A 204 -10.68 9.37 4.60
N GLU A 205 -10.50 10.21 3.59
CA GLU A 205 -9.54 9.98 2.50
C GLU A 205 -8.14 10.47 2.89
N GLY A 206 -8.04 11.59 3.63
CA GLY A 206 -6.81 12.19 4.10
C GLY A 206 -6.21 13.22 3.16
N GLY A 207 -6.94 13.62 2.11
CA GLY A 207 -6.53 14.56 1.07
C GLY A 207 -7.19 14.20 -0.26
N GLY A 208 -6.72 14.81 -1.34
CA GLY A 208 -7.24 14.62 -2.68
C GLY A 208 -6.23 13.96 -3.63
N VAL A 209 -5.86 14.68 -4.72
CA VAL A 209 -5.03 14.13 -5.79
C VAL A 209 -3.67 13.62 -5.31
N ILE A 210 -3.08 14.21 -4.29
CA ILE A 210 -1.77 13.78 -3.78
C ILE A 210 -1.86 12.38 -3.17
N ILE A 211 -2.79 12.18 -2.24
CA ILE A 211 -2.86 10.95 -1.45
C ILE A 211 -3.56 9.79 -2.20
N ASP A 212 -4.49 10.09 -3.09
CA ASP A 212 -5.22 9.05 -3.82
C ASP A 212 -4.54 8.64 -5.13
N GLN A 213 -4.13 9.59 -5.98
CA GLN A 213 -3.58 9.28 -7.30
C GLN A 213 -2.06 9.47 -7.38
N ALA A 214 -1.56 10.64 -6.98
CA ALA A 214 -0.16 10.99 -7.18
C ALA A 214 0.80 10.22 -6.29
N ILE A 215 0.31 9.64 -5.20
CA ILE A 215 1.10 8.86 -4.25
C ILE A 215 1.92 7.76 -4.94
N HIS A 216 1.39 7.13 -5.99
CA HIS A 216 2.09 6.09 -6.74
C HIS A 216 3.30 6.64 -7.50
N THR A 217 3.17 7.81 -8.10
CA THR A 217 4.24 8.42 -8.89
C THR A 217 5.27 9.12 -8.00
N LEU A 218 4.81 9.72 -6.90
CA LEU A 218 5.68 10.27 -5.86
C LEU A 218 6.49 9.17 -5.16
N ASP A 219 5.89 8.01 -4.94
CA ASP A 219 6.58 6.83 -4.43
C ASP A 219 7.68 6.35 -5.39
N LEU A 220 7.39 6.25 -6.70
CA LEU A 220 8.40 5.91 -7.70
C LEU A 220 9.56 6.91 -7.73
N MET A 221 9.26 8.21 -7.66
CA MET A 221 10.29 9.25 -7.58
C MET A 221 11.22 9.01 -6.39
N ARG A 222 10.64 8.82 -5.19
CA ARG A 222 11.41 8.53 -3.98
C ARG A 222 12.21 7.22 -4.10
N TRP A 223 11.60 6.19 -4.67
CA TRP A 223 12.22 4.88 -4.83
C TRP A 223 13.40 4.91 -5.80
N PHE A 224 13.30 5.65 -6.91
CA PHE A 224 14.40 5.78 -7.88
C PHE A 224 15.52 6.66 -7.36
N ILE A 225 15.23 7.75 -6.66
CA ILE A 225 16.27 8.60 -6.03
C ILE A 225 16.98 7.84 -4.91
N GLY A 226 16.26 7.02 -4.13
CA GLY A 226 16.83 6.13 -3.13
C GLY A 226 17.44 6.82 -1.91
N ARG A 227 17.10 8.10 -1.67
CA ARG A 227 17.65 8.92 -0.58
C ARG A 227 16.53 9.42 0.34
N PRO A 228 16.85 9.73 1.61
CA PRO A 228 15.90 10.38 2.52
C PRO A 228 15.43 11.73 1.98
N VAL A 229 14.13 12.02 2.17
CA VAL A 229 13.56 13.35 1.94
C VAL A 229 14.00 14.27 3.09
N THR A 230 14.49 15.46 2.76
CA THR A 230 14.95 16.48 3.72
C THR A 230 14.07 17.72 3.75
N GLY A 231 13.30 17.96 2.68
CA GLY A 231 12.41 19.11 2.61
C GLY A 231 11.34 18.96 1.55
N VAL A 232 10.21 19.63 1.75
CA VAL A 232 9.12 19.71 0.78
C VAL A 232 8.56 21.13 0.80
N GLN A 233 8.35 21.67 -0.41
CA GLN A 233 7.58 22.89 -0.64
C GLN A 233 6.49 22.57 -1.66
N ALA A 234 5.23 22.87 -1.35
CA ALA A 234 4.11 22.58 -2.23
C ALA A 234 3.03 23.65 -2.13
N SER A 235 2.31 23.82 -3.23
CA SER A 235 1.07 24.57 -3.34
C SER A 235 -0.05 23.61 -3.68
N LEU A 236 -1.17 23.72 -3.01
CA LEU A 236 -2.35 22.89 -3.19
C LEU A 236 -3.54 23.79 -3.55
N ALA A 237 -4.37 23.34 -4.45
CA ALA A 237 -5.59 24.05 -4.84
C ALA A 237 -6.71 23.07 -5.19
N ASN A 238 -7.94 23.50 -4.95
CA ASN A 238 -9.12 22.90 -5.56
C ASN A 238 -9.57 23.87 -6.67
N ARG A 239 -9.53 23.44 -7.92
CA ARG A 239 -9.78 24.30 -9.08
C ARG A 239 -11.11 24.01 -9.77
N THR A 240 -11.53 22.74 -9.77
CA THR A 240 -12.66 22.27 -10.60
C THR A 240 -13.66 21.39 -9.86
N HIS A 241 -13.37 20.98 -8.63
CA HIS A 241 -14.26 20.13 -7.83
C HIS A 241 -14.84 20.88 -6.62
N PRO A 242 -15.77 21.84 -6.83
CA PRO A 242 -16.25 22.72 -5.75
C PRO A 242 -16.98 21.96 -4.62
N ASP A 243 -17.44 20.74 -4.89
CA ASP A 243 -18.22 19.93 -3.96
C ASP A 243 -17.35 19.13 -2.98
N ILE A 244 -16.03 19.16 -3.13
CA ILE A 244 -15.10 18.49 -2.21
C ILE A 244 -14.14 19.50 -1.55
N PRO A 245 -13.80 19.34 -0.25
CA PRO A 245 -12.90 20.25 0.46
C PRO A 245 -11.41 19.99 0.22
N VAL A 246 -11.04 18.88 -0.45
CA VAL A 246 -9.65 18.47 -0.68
C VAL A 246 -9.10 19.02 -2.00
N GLU A 247 -7.79 18.94 -2.18
CA GLU A 247 -7.11 19.41 -3.37
C GLU A 247 -7.34 18.49 -4.59
N ASP A 248 -7.56 19.09 -5.75
CA ASP A 248 -7.59 18.41 -7.06
C ASP A 248 -6.33 18.73 -7.90
N THR A 249 -5.55 19.69 -7.45
CA THR A 249 -4.29 20.14 -8.09
C THR A 249 -3.23 20.38 -7.02
N ALA A 250 -2.02 19.93 -7.31
CA ALA A 250 -0.86 20.28 -6.49
C ALA A 250 0.41 20.38 -7.34
N GLU A 251 1.31 21.25 -6.91
CA GLU A 251 2.63 21.41 -7.48
C GLU A 251 3.66 21.63 -6.40
N GLY A 252 4.90 21.23 -6.65
CA GLY A 252 5.92 21.43 -5.63
C GLY A 252 7.28 20.86 -5.95
N ARG A 253 8.15 21.00 -4.93
CA ARG A 253 9.52 20.53 -4.94
C ARG A 253 9.77 19.66 -3.71
N VAL A 254 10.51 18.57 -3.91
CA VAL A 254 10.98 17.67 -2.86
C VAL A 254 12.50 17.69 -2.86
N GLU A 255 13.12 17.91 -1.72
CA GLU A 255 14.56 17.90 -1.52
C GLU A 255 14.97 16.58 -0.87
N PHE A 256 16.12 16.05 -1.30
CA PHE A 256 16.67 14.80 -0.83
C PHE A 256 18.08 14.99 -0.28
N GLU A 257 18.49 14.13 0.63
CA GLU A 257 19.85 14.09 1.14
C GLU A 257 20.86 13.99 0.00
N GLY A 258 21.99 14.75 0.11
CA GLY A 258 23.01 14.81 -0.93
C GLY A 258 22.67 15.71 -2.12
N GLY A 259 21.62 16.55 -2.02
CA GLY A 259 21.31 17.61 -2.97
C GLY A 259 20.51 17.19 -4.21
N ALA A 260 20.07 15.93 -4.30
CA ALA A 260 19.10 15.55 -5.34
C ALA A 260 17.74 16.21 -5.06
N TYR A 261 16.98 16.49 -6.10
CA TYR A 261 15.64 17.10 -5.94
C TYR A 261 14.63 16.49 -6.90
N GLY A 262 13.35 16.57 -6.51
CA GLY A 262 12.20 16.23 -7.33
C GLY A 262 11.31 17.45 -7.54
N ALA A 263 10.70 17.58 -8.72
CA ALA A 263 9.63 18.53 -8.98
C ALA A 263 8.37 17.75 -9.39
N PHE A 264 7.20 18.21 -8.95
CA PHE A 264 5.95 17.57 -9.34
C PHE A 264 4.87 18.60 -9.70
N TYR A 265 4.05 18.20 -10.65
CA TYR A 265 2.77 18.81 -10.95
C TYR A 265 1.75 17.68 -11.12
N VAL A 266 0.66 17.75 -10.38
CA VAL A 266 -0.35 16.68 -10.35
C VAL A 266 -1.74 17.30 -10.34
N MET A 267 -2.64 16.74 -11.16
CA MET A 267 -4.04 17.14 -11.20
C MET A 267 -4.93 15.97 -11.61
N ASN A 268 -6.21 16.03 -11.27
CA ASN A 268 -7.20 15.03 -11.64
C ASN A 268 -8.47 15.60 -12.31
N HIS A 269 -8.29 16.67 -13.08
CA HIS A 269 -9.35 17.33 -13.86
C HIS A 269 -8.89 17.68 -15.29
N TYR A 270 -8.19 16.77 -15.96
CA TYR A 270 -7.53 17.05 -17.25
C TYR A 270 -8.50 17.25 -18.42
N CYS A 271 -9.68 16.64 -18.38
CA CYS A 271 -10.65 16.64 -19.49
C CYS A 271 -11.86 17.55 -19.26
N THR A 272 -11.85 18.40 -18.27
CA THR A 272 -12.96 19.34 -17.98
C THR A 272 -12.79 20.68 -18.67
#